data_2ea6993b24378dfc10bf2cefdf7b530f
#
_entry.id   2ea6993b24378dfc10bf2cefdf7b530f
#
_cell.length_a   1.000
_cell.length_b   1.000
_cell.length_c   1.000
_cell.angle_alpha   90.00
_cell.angle_beta   90.00
_cell.angle_gamma   90.00
#
_symmetry.space_group_name_H-M   'P 1'
#
loop_
_entity.id
_entity.type
_entity.pdbx_description
1 polymer ?
#
loop_
_entity_poly.entity_id
_entity_poly.type
_entity_poly.pdbx_seq_one_letter_code
_entity_poly.pdbx_strand_id
1 'polypeptide(L)'
;MARYDAPSRRSGGQKQNTFFGGAAILAAGAMVVKLIGMFYKIPLNNIIGAQGNADFNNAYNIYAVLLTISTAGLPVAVSKLVSEANAQGRRNQVRRTFQLALGMFLILGTLSFLVMYFKADALAGLMNDTKAAPGIRALAPAVVCVGCLAALRGYSQGHLNMTPTSVSQIIEALCKLFIGLSLAYALIKMGQPPEMAAAGAITGVTVGTVVALVYMVISFFLARLREPGRSRDVPDASGDIIRDILRIAIPITLSSSMVGIVTVIDSSLVQGQVQKALLENPACWELYQSFVDFAPLESAISAWKELLTEGTAATMAVLSAQAEAAQAALAAGTALTAPQEGALALHTTLESISRTLYGNYSSALTIYNLPTALMTAITISVIPTVSGALARRDRRGASRVAASALRITALLAFPMGVGLFVLGTPIVQLLFPKMESSLAGPLLSTLGLATVFVCLMLVCNSILQAYGFVNLPILVMVLGGGLKIFTNYNVVAMPQMGIYGAPAGNILCFGLCLLLDLLLISRVVPRRPRYLPVFLKPFTASAIMGAAAWAVYGLGSKLLSSAPEGGGPAVLSTTGNAICVLGAIGVAMAVYLVLVAALRAISRDDLALMPKGDKLARLLRL
;
A
#
# COMPACT_ATOMS: atom_id res chain seq x y z
N MET A 1 3.44 -10.84 -66.94
CA MET A 1 2.92 -9.70 -66.18
C MET A 1 1.95 -10.21 -65.12
N ALA A 2 2.43 -10.48 -63.94
CA ALA A 2 1.62 -10.89 -62.81
C ALA A 2 1.47 -9.70 -61.86
N ARG A 3 0.25 -9.26 -61.61
CA ARG A 3 -0.07 -8.17 -60.67
C ARG A 3 0.17 -8.68 -59.24
N TYR A 4 1.07 -8.03 -58.55
CA TYR A 4 1.26 -8.18 -57.10
C TYR A 4 0.15 -7.36 -56.39
N ASP A 5 -0.83 -8.06 -55.81
CA ASP A 5 -1.80 -7.43 -54.91
C ASP A 5 -1.13 -7.17 -53.55
N ALA A 6 -1.06 -5.92 -53.16
CA ALA A 6 -0.54 -5.49 -51.88
C ALA A 6 -1.51 -5.88 -50.76
N PRO A 7 -1.06 -6.46 -49.62
CA PRO A 7 -1.95 -6.81 -48.52
C PRO A 7 -2.51 -5.56 -47.83
N SER A 8 -3.82 -5.58 -47.65
CA SER A 8 -4.65 -4.49 -47.09
C SER A 8 -4.18 -4.01 -45.70
N ARG A 9 -3.92 -2.72 -45.59
CA ARG A 9 -3.53 -1.96 -44.38
C ARG A 9 -4.59 -1.89 -43.26
N ARG A 10 -5.62 -2.76 -43.23
CA ARG A 10 -6.74 -2.66 -42.27
C ARG A 10 -6.56 -3.40 -40.93
N SER A 11 -5.52 -4.19 -40.70
CA SER A 11 -5.40 -4.99 -39.47
C SER A 11 -4.69 -4.28 -38.30
N GLY A 12 -3.97 -3.20 -38.54
CA GLY A 12 -3.18 -2.53 -37.48
C GLY A 12 -4.01 -1.67 -36.52
N GLY A 13 -5.04 -0.99 -37.02
CA GLY A 13 -5.86 -0.10 -36.20
C GLY A 13 -6.80 -0.82 -35.21
N GLN A 14 -7.31 -1.98 -35.64
CA GLN A 14 -8.23 -2.75 -34.81
C GLN A 14 -7.52 -3.47 -33.64
N LYS A 15 -6.27 -3.94 -33.84
CA LYS A 15 -5.44 -4.53 -32.77
C LYS A 15 -4.95 -3.47 -31.75
N GLN A 16 -4.64 -2.27 -32.17
CA GLN A 16 -4.24 -1.19 -31.27
C GLN A 16 -5.42 -0.73 -30.39
N ASN A 17 -6.62 -0.57 -30.95
CA ASN A 17 -7.82 -0.21 -30.18
C ASN A 17 -8.19 -1.28 -29.14
N THR A 18 -7.97 -2.57 -29.42
CA THR A 18 -8.25 -3.68 -28.47
C THR A 18 -7.24 -3.69 -27.32
N PHE A 19 -5.97 -3.40 -27.56
CA PHE A 19 -4.93 -3.31 -26.52
C PHE A 19 -5.19 -2.14 -25.57
N PHE A 20 -5.46 -0.95 -26.09
CA PHE A 20 -5.79 0.23 -25.26
C PHE A 20 -7.09 0.04 -24.49
N GLY A 21 -8.11 -0.61 -25.08
CA GLY A 21 -9.34 -0.99 -24.40
C GLY A 21 -9.10 -1.95 -23.24
N GLY A 22 -8.25 -2.96 -23.45
CA GLY A 22 -7.87 -3.91 -22.40
C GLY A 22 -7.12 -3.26 -21.24
N ALA A 23 -6.15 -2.39 -21.54
CA ALA A 23 -5.42 -1.64 -20.51
C ALA A 23 -6.35 -0.72 -19.70
N ALA A 24 -7.32 -0.07 -20.34
CA ALA A 24 -8.33 0.75 -19.68
C ALA A 24 -9.22 -0.07 -18.73
N ILE A 25 -9.61 -1.30 -19.11
CA ILE A 25 -10.39 -2.21 -18.27
C ILE A 25 -9.60 -2.61 -17.03
N LEU A 26 -8.31 -2.95 -17.16
CA LEU A 26 -7.45 -3.24 -16.01
C LEU A 26 -7.30 -2.05 -15.08
N ALA A 27 -7.09 -0.86 -15.63
CA ALA A 27 -6.96 0.37 -14.85
C ALA A 27 -8.25 0.70 -14.08
N ALA A 28 -9.41 0.58 -14.74
CA ALA A 28 -10.71 0.78 -14.11
C ALA A 28 -10.97 -0.27 -13.02
N GLY A 29 -10.66 -1.55 -13.28
CA GLY A 29 -10.76 -2.62 -12.30
C GLY A 29 -9.87 -2.37 -11.08
N ALA A 30 -8.62 -1.99 -11.28
CA ALA A 30 -7.69 -1.67 -10.20
C ALA A 30 -8.18 -0.47 -9.35
N MET A 31 -8.79 0.54 -9.97
CA MET A 31 -9.40 1.67 -9.25
C MET A 31 -10.57 1.22 -8.38
N VAL A 32 -11.48 0.40 -8.92
CA VAL A 32 -12.62 -0.16 -8.16
C VAL A 32 -12.12 -0.98 -6.98
N VAL A 33 -11.12 -1.85 -7.17
CA VAL A 33 -10.52 -2.66 -6.09
C VAL A 33 -9.93 -1.77 -4.97
N LYS A 34 -9.27 -0.68 -5.33
CA LYS A 34 -8.73 0.27 -4.34
C LYS A 34 -9.82 1.00 -3.55
N LEU A 35 -10.91 1.38 -4.21
CA LEU A 35 -12.08 1.96 -3.54
C LEU A 35 -12.72 0.96 -2.57
N ILE A 36 -12.93 -0.28 -3.01
CA ILE A 36 -13.44 -1.36 -2.14
C ILE A 36 -12.50 -1.56 -0.94
N GLY A 37 -11.17 -1.54 -1.16
CA GLY A 37 -10.18 -1.65 -0.09
C GLY A 37 -10.28 -0.55 0.96
N MET A 38 -10.58 0.68 0.55
CA MET A 38 -10.85 1.81 1.46
C MET A 38 -12.12 1.57 2.29
N PHE A 39 -13.23 1.21 1.63
CA PHE A 39 -14.50 0.89 2.31
C PHE A 39 -14.39 -0.33 3.24
N TYR A 40 -13.43 -1.22 2.99
CA TYR A 40 -13.11 -2.33 3.88
C TYR A 40 -12.33 -1.89 5.13
N LYS A 41 -11.26 -1.09 4.93
CA LYS A 41 -10.31 -0.76 6.01
C LYS A 41 -10.91 0.12 7.11
N ILE A 42 -11.77 1.08 6.75
CA ILE A 42 -12.37 1.99 7.74
C ILE A 42 -13.27 1.24 8.74
N PRO A 43 -14.29 0.45 8.31
CA PRO A 43 -15.07 -0.34 9.25
C PRO A 43 -14.25 -1.39 10.00
N LEU A 44 -13.30 -2.05 9.32
CA LEU A 44 -12.45 -3.04 9.95
C LEU A 44 -11.70 -2.47 11.15
N ASN A 45 -11.01 -1.34 10.99
CA ASN A 45 -10.25 -0.71 12.07
C ASN A 45 -11.16 -0.38 13.27
N ASN A 46 -12.40 0.05 13.00
CA ASN A 46 -13.38 0.33 14.05
C ASN A 46 -13.91 -0.94 14.74
N ILE A 47 -13.90 -2.09 14.07
CA ILE A 47 -14.32 -3.38 14.65
C ILE A 47 -13.22 -3.94 15.54
N ILE A 48 -12.00 -4.10 15.00
CA ILE A 48 -10.90 -4.81 15.67
C ILE A 48 -10.05 -3.92 16.60
N GLY A 49 -10.21 -2.60 16.52
CA GLY A 49 -9.45 -1.65 17.34
C GLY A 49 -7.97 -1.53 16.96
N ALA A 50 -7.19 -0.81 17.77
CA ALA A 50 -5.78 -0.52 17.47
C ALA A 50 -4.92 -1.80 17.46
N GLN A 51 -5.02 -2.65 18.48
CA GLN A 51 -4.22 -3.87 18.56
C GLN A 51 -4.53 -4.83 17.41
N GLY A 52 -5.80 -5.13 17.15
CA GLY A 52 -6.18 -5.98 16.02
C GLY A 52 -5.78 -5.39 14.65
N ASN A 53 -5.73 -4.05 14.53
CA ASN A 53 -5.23 -3.41 13.31
C ASN A 53 -3.71 -3.57 13.15
N ALA A 54 -2.93 -3.57 14.23
CA ALA A 54 -1.51 -3.90 14.21
C ALA A 54 -1.30 -5.33 13.72
N ASP A 55 -1.97 -6.31 14.37
CA ASP A 55 -1.89 -7.74 14.04
C ASP A 55 -2.27 -8.00 12.58
N PHE A 56 -3.38 -7.38 12.12
CA PHE A 56 -3.82 -7.47 10.73
C PHE A 56 -2.76 -6.97 9.75
N ASN A 57 -2.17 -5.79 10.01
CA ASN A 57 -1.21 -5.20 9.08
C ASN A 57 0.12 -5.94 9.09
N ASN A 58 0.58 -6.41 10.26
CA ASN A 58 1.80 -7.20 10.36
C ASN A 58 1.67 -8.54 9.63
N ALA A 59 0.57 -9.27 9.81
CA ALA A 59 0.30 -10.49 9.06
C ALA A 59 0.19 -10.21 7.55
N TYR A 60 -0.47 -9.14 7.16
CA TYR A 60 -0.65 -8.76 5.76
C TYR A 60 0.66 -8.30 5.09
N ASN A 61 1.57 -7.63 5.82
CA ASN A 61 2.88 -7.22 5.32
C ASN A 61 3.76 -8.43 4.99
N ILE A 62 3.82 -9.44 5.86
CA ILE A 62 4.52 -10.71 5.60
C ILE A 62 3.95 -11.39 4.36
N TYR A 63 2.62 -11.53 4.31
CA TYR A 63 1.94 -12.10 3.15
C TYR A 63 2.25 -11.34 1.86
N ALA A 64 2.22 -10.00 1.87
CA ALA A 64 2.45 -9.17 0.70
C ALA A 64 3.87 -9.36 0.11
N VAL A 65 4.87 -9.56 0.95
CA VAL A 65 6.26 -9.85 0.48
C VAL A 65 6.30 -11.21 -0.19
N LEU A 66 5.83 -12.26 0.48
CA LEU A 66 5.85 -13.62 -0.07
C LEU A 66 4.96 -13.74 -1.31
N LEU A 67 3.81 -13.07 -1.32
CA LEU A 67 2.96 -12.92 -2.48
C LEU A 67 3.71 -12.29 -3.65
N THR A 68 4.40 -11.17 -3.42
CA THR A 68 5.13 -10.45 -4.47
C THR A 68 6.27 -11.31 -5.02
N ILE A 69 7.03 -11.98 -4.16
CA ILE A 69 8.08 -12.92 -4.56
C ILE A 69 7.50 -14.03 -5.45
N SER A 70 6.33 -14.55 -5.07
CA SER A 70 5.71 -15.67 -5.78
C SER A 70 5.01 -15.26 -7.08
N THR A 71 4.57 -13.99 -7.22
CA THR A 71 3.60 -13.64 -8.29
C THR A 71 3.94 -12.41 -9.12
N ALA A 72 4.90 -11.56 -8.76
CA ALA A 72 5.09 -10.29 -9.45
C ALA A 72 5.61 -10.44 -10.90
N GLY A 73 6.66 -11.20 -11.11
CA GLY A 73 7.33 -11.32 -12.41
C GLY A 73 6.73 -12.39 -13.32
N LEU A 74 6.25 -13.49 -12.74
CA LEU A 74 5.80 -14.66 -13.49
C LEU A 74 4.58 -14.39 -14.39
N PRO A 75 3.51 -13.69 -13.96
CA PRO A 75 2.37 -13.38 -14.84
C PRO A 75 2.78 -12.54 -16.05
N VAL A 76 3.73 -11.61 -15.87
CA VAL A 76 4.24 -10.77 -16.95
C VAL A 76 5.02 -11.60 -17.95
N ALA A 77 5.87 -12.52 -17.48
CA ALA A 77 6.60 -13.46 -18.32
C ALA A 77 5.65 -14.37 -19.12
N VAL A 78 4.65 -14.97 -18.43
CA VAL A 78 3.64 -15.81 -19.07
C VAL A 78 2.84 -15.02 -20.11
N SER A 79 2.36 -13.83 -19.76
CA SER A 79 1.59 -12.99 -20.68
C SER A 79 2.40 -12.64 -21.94
N LYS A 80 3.69 -12.32 -21.79
CA LYS A 80 4.57 -12.04 -22.94
C LYS A 80 4.77 -13.26 -23.82
N LEU A 81 5.21 -14.38 -23.27
CA LEU A 81 5.49 -15.61 -24.03
C LEU A 81 4.22 -16.19 -24.69
N VAL A 82 3.08 -16.16 -23.99
CA VAL A 82 1.79 -16.56 -24.54
C VAL A 82 1.38 -15.65 -25.68
N SER A 83 1.56 -14.32 -25.55
CA SER A 83 1.22 -13.35 -26.59
C SER A 83 2.09 -13.55 -27.84
N GLU A 84 3.41 -13.76 -27.67
CA GLU A 84 4.35 -14.02 -28.77
C GLU A 84 3.99 -15.32 -29.50
N ALA A 85 3.77 -16.41 -28.77
CA ALA A 85 3.40 -17.71 -29.36
C ALA A 85 2.02 -17.66 -30.05
N ASN A 86 1.06 -16.96 -29.46
CA ASN A 86 -0.27 -16.77 -30.05
C ASN A 86 -0.23 -15.94 -31.34
N ALA A 87 0.60 -14.89 -31.39
CA ALA A 87 0.80 -14.10 -32.60
C ALA A 87 1.42 -14.89 -33.76
N GLN A 88 2.22 -15.91 -33.44
CA GLN A 88 2.82 -16.86 -34.40
C GLN A 88 1.91 -18.04 -34.74
N GLY A 89 0.72 -18.14 -34.11
CA GLY A 89 -0.20 -19.29 -34.30
C GLY A 89 0.26 -20.59 -33.62
N ARG A 90 1.29 -20.55 -32.75
CA ARG A 90 1.89 -21.73 -32.06
C ARG A 90 1.09 -22.10 -30.81
N ARG A 91 -0.04 -22.73 -30.97
CA ARG A 91 -0.97 -23.05 -29.87
C ARG A 91 -0.45 -24.13 -28.91
N ASN A 92 0.29 -25.13 -29.40
CA ASN A 92 0.90 -26.13 -28.52
C ASN A 92 1.97 -25.48 -27.63
N GLN A 93 2.71 -24.51 -28.17
CA GLN A 93 3.66 -23.68 -27.41
C GLN A 93 2.95 -22.90 -26.28
N VAL A 94 1.83 -22.22 -26.59
CA VAL A 94 0.99 -21.52 -25.61
C VAL A 94 0.59 -22.45 -24.47
N ARG A 95 0.07 -23.63 -24.83
CA ARG A 95 -0.36 -24.64 -23.84
C ARG A 95 0.80 -25.14 -22.99
N ARG A 96 1.95 -25.44 -23.59
CA ARG A 96 3.14 -25.90 -22.86
C ARG A 96 3.70 -24.83 -21.93
N THR A 97 3.79 -23.60 -22.38
CA THR A 97 4.20 -22.44 -21.57
C THR A 97 3.29 -22.28 -20.35
N PHE A 98 1.97 -22.34 -20.54
CA PHE A 98 1.01 -22.24 -19.43
C PHE A 98 1.16 -23.39 -18.43
N GLN A 99 1.31 -24.65 -18.88
CA GLN A 99 1.47 -25.81 -18.00
C GLN A 99 2.74 -25.72 -17.15
N LEU A 100 3.87 -25.34 -17.76
CA LEU A 100 5.13 -25.16 -17.04
C LEU A 100 5.05 -24.01 -16.04
N ALA A 101 4.47 -22.88 -16.45
CA ALA A 101 4.27 -21.75 -15.57
C ALA A 101 3.37 -22.12 -14.38
N LEU A 102 2.25 -22.82 -14.61
CA LEU A 102 1.37 -23.27 -13.53
C LEU A 102 2.10 -24.19 -12.54
N GLY A 103 2.92 -25.10 -13.04
CA GLY A 103 3.78 -25.96 -12.20
C GLY A 103 4.75 -25.14 -11.34
N MET A 104 5.42 -24.14 -11.94
CA MET A 104 6.33 -23.24 -11.20
C MET A 104 5.60 -22.43 -10.12
N PHE A 105 4.42 -21.90 -10.43
CA PHE A 105 3.61 -21.18 -9.47
C PHE A 105 3.12 -22.06 -8.31
N LEU A 106 2.74 -23.30 -8.61
CA LEU A 106 2.34 -24.27 -7.59
C LEU A 106 3.51 -24.57 -6.64
N ILE A 107 4.71 -24.81 -7.18
CA ILE A 107 5.91 -25.07 -6.35
C ILE A 107 6.21 -23.87 -5.45
N LEU A 108 6.31 -22.66 -6.01
CA LEU A 108 6.61 -21.45 -5.25
C LEU A 108 5.51 -21.14 -4.24
N GLY A 109 4.24 -21.24 -4.65
CA GLY A 109 3.11 -21.02 -3.75
C GLY A 109 3.06 -22.02 -2.60
N THR A 110 3.32 -23.30 -2.87
CA THR A 110 3.36 -24.35 -1.83
C THR A 110 4.54 -24.13 -0.88
N LEU A 111 5.71 -23.76 -1.39
CA LEU A 111 6.87 -23.42 -0.54
C LEU A 111 6.55 -22.23 0.38
N SER A 112 5.97 -21.19 -0.18
CA SER A 112 5.55 -20.00 0.60
C SER A 112 4.47 -20.34 1.63
N PHE A 113 3.51 -21.22 1.27
CA PHE A 113 2.51 -21.73 2.22
C PHE A 113 3.17 -22.48 3.38
N LEU A 114 4.11 -23.41 3.09
CA LEU A 114 4.81 -24.16 4.14
C LEU A 114 5.56 -23.23 5.09
N VAL A 115 6.26 -22.24 4.55
CA VAL A 115 6.96 -21.23 5.36
C VAL A 115 5.96 -20.44 6.23
N MET A 116 4.89 -19.89 5.64
CA MET A 116 3.91 -19.10 6.38
C MET A 116 3.17 -19.92 7.44
N TYR A 117 2.82 -21.17 7.15
CA TYR A 117 2.01 -21.98 8.06
C TYR A 117 2.84 -22.53 9.22
N PHE A 118 4.01 -23.14 8.93
CA PHE A 118 4.84 -23.80 9.94
C PHE A 118 5.78 -22.85 10.68
N LYS A 119 6.12 -21.70 10.09
CA LYS A 119 6.98 -20.69 10.70
C LYS A 119 6.24 -19.41 11.06
N ALA A 120 4.90 -19.49 11.22
CA ALA A 120 4.06 -18.32 11.52
C ALA A 120 4.52 -17.58 12.78
N ASP A 121 4.85 -18.31 13.85
CA ASP A 121 5.30 -17.71 15.11
C ASP A 121 6.66 -17.01 14.96
N ALA A 122 7.59 -17.61 14.24
CA ALA A 122 8.89 -16.99 13.95
C ALA A 122 8.73 -15.74 13.07
N LEU A 123 7.82 -15.79 12.07
CA LEU A 123 7.54 -14.63 11.22
C LEU A 123 6.85 -13.50 12.00
N ALA A 124 5.95 -13.83 12.92
CA ALA A 124 5.32 -12.88 13.83
C ALA A 124 6.36 -12.25 14.79
N GLY A 125 7.28 -13.06 15.32
CA GLY A 125 8.41 -12.59 16.12
C GLY A 125 9.32 -11.60 15.38
N LEU A 126 9.58 -11.84 14.07
CA LEU A 126 10.31 -10.88 13.23
C LEU A 126 9.62 -9.51 13.12
N MET A 127 8.30 -9.46 13.31
CA MET A 127 7.53 -8.20 13.31
C MET A 127 7.46 -7.56 14.70
N ASN A 128 8.08 -8.14 15.73
CA ASN A 128 7.92 -7.76 17.14
C ASN A 128 6.42 -7.75 17.58
N ASP A 129 5.65 -8.71 17.05
CA ASP A 129 4.21 -8.86 17.28
C ASP A 129 3.82 -10.34 17.20
N THR A 130 3.94 -11.05 18.31
CA THR A 130 3.68 -12.50 18.39
C THR A 130 2.20 -12.82 18.13
N LYS A 131 1.30 -11.85 18.38
CA LYS A 131 -0.15 -11.98 18.19
C LYS A 131 -0.59 -11.93 16.72
N ALA A 132 0.30 -11.56 15.80
CA ALA A 132 0.04 -11.63 14.35
C ALA A 132 0.04 -13.08 13.79
N ALA A 133 0.58 -14.07 14.52
CA ALA A 133 0.73 -15.45 14.06
C ALA A 133 -0.58 -16.12 13.57
N PRO A 134 -1.74 -16.00 14.26
CA PRO A 134 -3.00 -16.54 13.74
C PRO A 134 -3.38 -15.97 12.39
N GLY A 135 -3.16 -14.66 12.17
CA GLY A 135 -3.38 -13.98 10.91
C GLY A 135 -2.47 -14.50 9.80
N ILE A 136 -1.19 -14.72 10.08
CA ILE A 136 -0.21 -15.28 9.13
C ILE A 136 -0.64 -16.70 8.72
N ARG A 137 -1.05 -17.55 9.66
CA ARG A 137 -1.57 -18.90 9.36
C ARG A 137 -2.85 -18.85 8.51
N ALA A 138 -3.76 -17.92 8.79
CA ALA A 138 -5.00 -17.75 8.03
C ALA A 138 -4.77 -17.30 6.58
N LEU A 139 -3.68 -16.57 6.31
CA LEU A 139 -3.28 -16.15 4.95
C LEU A 139 -2.50 -17.20 4.18
N ALA A 140 -1.87 -18.16 4.86
CA ALA A 140 -1.00 -19.13 4.21
C ALA A 140 -1.65 -19.87 3.03
N PRO A 141 -2.90 -20.39 3.11
CA PRO A 141 -3.55 -21.06 1.97
C PRO A 141 -3.78 -20.11 0.78
N ALA A 142 -3.96 -18.81 1.03
CA ALA A 142 -4.18 -17.83 -0.04
C ALA A 142 -3.00 -17.76 -1.00
N VAL A 143 -1.75 -17.92 -0.53
CA VAL A 143 -0.55 -17.80 -1.36
C VAL A 143 -0.52 -18.85 -2.48
N VAL A 144 -0.92 -20.09 -2.19
CA VAL A 144 -1.02 -21.15 -3.19
C VAL A 144 -2.08 -20.80 -4.24
N CYS A 145 -3.26 -20.36 -3.77
CA CYS A 145 -4.37 -20.00 -4.65
C CYS A 145 -4.01 -18.81 -5.54
N VAL A 146 -3.32 -17.80 -4.99
CA VAL A 146 -2.89 -16.64 -5.78
C VAL A 146 -1.83 -17.02 -6.80
N GLY A 147 -0.95 -17.97 -6.51
CA GLY A 147 -0.02 -18.51 -7.50
C GLY A 147 -0.75 -19.05 -8.73
N CYS A 148 -1.75 -19.92 -8.52
CA CYS A 148 -2.60 -20.45 -9.60
C CYS A 148 -3.35 -19.32 -10.34
N LEU A 149 -3.91 -18.37 -9.59
CA LEU A 149 -4.59 -17.20 -10.12
C LEU A 149 -3.68 -16.37 -11.03
N ALA A 150 -2.43 -16.17 -10.63
CA ALA A 150 -1.42 -15.44 -11.38
C ALA A 150 -1.10 -16.10 -12.74
N ALA A 151 -1.01 -17.44 -12.79
CA ALA A 151 -0.85 -18.17 -14.04
C ALA A 151 -2.03 -17.96 -14.99
N LEU A 152 -3.27 -18.10 -14.47
CA LEU A 152 -4.49 -17.92 -15.25
C LEU A 152 -4.68 -16.48 -15.73
N ARG A 153 -4.36 -15.50 -14.88
CA ARG A 153 -4.35 -14.08 -15.24
C ARG A 153 -3.33 -13.79 -16.33
N GLY A 154 -2.09 -14.30 -16.20
CA GLY A 154 -1.04 -14.18 -17.22
C GLY A 154 -1.45 -14.80 -18.56
N TYR A 155 -2.08 -15.96 -18.55
CA TYR A 155 -2.63 -16.61 -19.74
C TYR A 155 -3.71 -15.74 -20.43
N SER A 156 -4.70 -15.24 -19.67
CA SER A 156 -5.77 -14.40 -20.21
C SER A 156 -5.23 -13.09 -20.79
N GLN A 157 -4.28 -12.45 -20.09
CA GLN A 157 -3.60 -11.23 -20.56
C GLN A 157 -2.78 -11.48 -21.82
N GLY A 158 -2.11 -12.66 -21.93
CA GLY A 158 -1.39 -13.06 -23.12
C GLY A 158 -2.28 -13.24 -24.37
N HIS A 159 -3.56 -13.55 -24.16
CA HIS A 159 -4.59 -13.55 -25.20
C HIS A 159 -5.22 -12.17 -25.44
N LEU A 160 -4.69 -11.10 -24.85
CA LEU A 160 -5.22 -9.73 -24.90
C LEU A 160 -6.64 -9.58 -24.30
N ASN A 161 -7.08 -10.56 -23.50
CA ASN A 161 -8.35 -10.52 -22.78
C ASN A 161 -8.12 -10.14 -21.31
N MET A 162 -8.29 -8.86 -21.00
CA MET A 162 -8.04 -8.32 -19.65
C MET A 162 -9.27 -8.42 -18.72
N THR A 163 -10.45 -8.70 -19.28
CA THR A 163 -11.70 -8.73 -18.52
C THR A 163 -11.72 -9.76 -17.40
N PRO A 164 -11.31 -11.06 -17.62
CA PRO A 164 -11.30 -12.02 -16.53
C PRO A 164 -10.39 -11.63 -15.38
N THR A 165 -9.24 -11.03 -15.69
CA THR A 165 -8.30 -10.52 -14.67
C THR A 165 -8.96 -9.43 -13.81
N SER A 166 -9.58 -8.42 -14.42
CA SER A 166 -10.23 -7.33 -13.68
C SER A 166 -11.40 -7.84 -12.83
N VAL A 167 -12.25 -8.70 -13.39
CA VAL A 167 -13.40 -9.27 -12.66
C VAL A 167 -12.93 -10.13 -11.49
N SER A 168 -11.90 -10.97 -11.66
CA SER A 168 -11.37 -11.79 -10.57
C SER A 168 -10.83 -10.94 -9.41
N GLN A 169 -10.20 -9.80 -9.68
CA GLN A 169 -9.71 -8.89 -8.64
C GLN A 169 -10.86 -8.19 -7.89
N ILE A 170 -11.93 -7.83 -8.60
CA ILE A 170 -13.13 -7.24 -7.99
C ILE A 170 -13.83 -8.27 -7.10
N ILE A 171 -13.97 -9.53 -7.55
CA ILE A 171 -14.55 -10.63 -6.75
C ILE A 171 -13.76 -10.82 -5.46
N GLU A 172 -12.43 -10.90 -5.55
CA GLU A 172 -11.53 -11.04 -4.41
C GLU A 172 -11.73 -9.89 -3.41
N ALA A 173 -11.79 -8.63 -3.90
CA ALA A 173 -12.00 -7.46 -3.05
C ALA A 173 -13.40 -7.43 -2.39
N LEU A 174 -14.45 -7.84 -3.10
CA LEU A 174 -15.82 -7.91 -2.56
C LEU A 174 -15.93 -9.02 -1.50
N CYS A 175 -15.38 -10.20 -1.74
CA CYS A 175 -15.36 -11.27 -0.74
C CYS A 175 -14.60 -10.83 0.53
N LYS A 176 -13.45 -10.18 0.37
CA LYS A 176 -12.71 -9.59 1.48
C LYS A 176 -13.58 -8.59 2.25
N LEU A 177 -14.30 -7.71 1.57
CA LEU A 177 -15.17 -6.72 2.18
C LEU A 177 -16.29 -7.39 2.99
N PHE A 178 -17.08 -8.28 2.36
CA PHE A 178 -18.25 -8.85 3.02
C PHE A 178 -17.88 -9.95 4.01
N ILE A 179 -17.11 -10.95 3.59
CA ILE A 179 -16.77 -12.11 4.44
C ILE A 179 -15.81 -11.68 5.55
N GLY A 180 -14.77 -10.90 5.23
CA GLY A 180 -13.79 -10.47 6.21
C GLY A 180 -14.39 -9.59 7.31
N LEU A 181 -15.23 -8.60 6.96
CA LEU A 181 -15.90 -7.78 7.97
C LEU A 181 -16.90 -8.58 8.79
N SER A 182 -17.69 -9.47 8.16
CA SER A 182 -18.67 -10.29 8.87
C SER A 182 -17.99 -11.22 9.88
N LEU A 183 -16.90 -11.88 9.51
CA LEU A 183 -16.14 -12.75 10.42
C LEU A 183 -15.50 -11.96 11.56
N ALA A 184 -14.85 -10.83 11.28
CA ALA A 184 -14.27 -9.97 12.30
C ALA A 184 -15.33 -9.51 13.32
N TYR A 185 -16.48 -9.05 12.83
CA TYR A 185 -17.58 -8.60 13.65
C TYR A 185 -18.18 -9.73 14.50
N ALA A 186 -18.38 -10.91 13.91
CA ALA A 186 -18.89 -12.07 14.61
C ALA A 186 -17.95 -12.50 15.74
N LEU A 187 -16.64 -12.58 15.49
CA LEU A 187 -15.64 -12.98 16.49
C LEU A 187 -15.56 -11.98 17.66
N ILE A 188 -15.60 -10.67 17.39
CA ILE A 188 -15.67 -9.66 18.47
C ILE A 188 -16.95 -9.80 19.28
N LYS A 189 -18.10 -10.03 18.64
CA LYS A 189 -19.37 -10.28 19.37
C LYS A 189 -19.36 -11.55 20.22
N MET A 190 -18.60 -12.56 19.81
CA MET A 190 -18.39 -13.80 20.56
C MET A 190 -17.39 -13.63 21.71
N GLY A 191 -16.89 -12.42 21.96
CA GLY A 191 -15.90 -12.16 23.01
C GLY A 191 -14.49 -12.64 22.71
N GLN A 192 -14.18 -12.96 21.44
CA GLN A 192 -12.84 -13.37 21.05
C GLN A 192 -11.88 -12.15 21.06
N PRO A 193 -10.61 -12.38 21.38
CA PRO A 193 -9.62 -11.32 21.45
C PRO A 193 -9.36 -10.68 20.07
N PRO A 194 -8.84 -9.41 20.03
CA PRO A 194 -8.64 -8.67 18.79
C PRO A 194 -7.78 -9.38 17.72
N GLU A 195 -6.78 -10.16 18.15
CA GLU A 195 -5.94 -10.96 17.25
C GLU A 195 -6.72 -12.03 16.48
N MET A 196 -7.70 -12.67 17.14
CA MET A 196 -8.56 -13.66 16.49
C MET A 196 -9.55 -12.99 15.52
N ALA A 197 -10.06 -11.82 15.87
CA ALA A 197 -10.90 -11.03 14.98
C ALA A 197 -10.11 -10.53 13.75
N ALA A 198 -8.85 -10.14 13.94
CA ALA A 198 -7.95 -9.80 12.85
C ALA A 198 -7.71 -11.00 11.92
N ALA A 199 -7.47 -12.20 12.50
CA ALA A 199 -7.35 -13.44 11.72
C ALA A 199 -8.66 -13.79 10.98
N GLY A 200 -9.81 -13.55 11.58
CA GLY A 200 -11.13 -13.69 10.94
C GLY A 200 -11.30 -12.75 9.74
N ALA A 201 -10.92 -11.48 9.89
CA ALA A 201 -10.90 -10.53 8.77
C ALA A 201 -9.99 -10.99 7.62
N ILE A 202 -8.83 -11.52 7.97
CA ILE A 202 -7.84 -12.07 7.06
C ILE A 202 -8.36 -13.31 6.32
N THR A 203 -9.13 -14.16 6.98
CA THR A 203 -9.76 -15.33 6.35
C THR A 203 -10.65 -14.91 5.17
N GLY A 204 -11.28 -13.74 5.23
CA GLY A 204 -12.00 -13.16 4.10
C GLY A 204 -11.14 -12.95 2.85
N VAL A 205 -9.84 -12.66 3.01
CA VAL A 205 -8.89 -12.57 1.88
C VAL A 205 -8.67 -13.95 1.28
N THR A 206 -8.43 -14.96 2.13
CA THR A 206 -8.22 -16.35 1.68
C THR A 206 -9.44 -16.89 0.94
N VAL A 207 -10.64 -16.73 1.49
CA VAL A 207 -11.88 -17.16 0.82
C VAL A 207 -12.08 -16.39 -0.50
N GLY A 208 -11.84 -15.07 -0.49
CA GLY A 208 -11.94 -14.24 -1.70
C GLY A 208 -11.01 -14.70 -2.81
N THR A 209 -9.79 -15.10 -2.46
CA THR A 209 -8.81 -15.64 -3.40
C THR A 209 -9.26 -16.99 -3.98
N VAL A 210 -9.82 -17.87 -3.15
CA VAL A 210 -10.37 -19.16 -3.61
C VAL A 210 -11.55 -18.95 -4.57
N VAL A 211 -12.49 -18.06 -4.24
CA VAL A 211 -13.64 -17.73 -5.12
C VAL A 211 -13.17 -17.13 -6.43
N ALA A 212 -12.20 -16.23 -6.40
CA ALA A 212 -11.60 -15.66 -7.61
C ALA A 212 -10.89 -16.71 -8.45
N LEU A 213 -10.22 -17.69 -7.82
CA LEU A 213 -9.58 -18.81 -8.50
C LEU A 213 -10.63 -19.68 -9.21
N VAL A 214 -11.71 -20.04 -8.54
CA VAL A 214 -12.82 -20.80 -9.14
C VAL A 214 -13.39 -20.06 -10.35
N TYR A 215 -13.65 -18.76 -10.24
CA TYR A 215 -14.09 -17.93 -11.36
C TYR A 215 -13.09 -17.98 -12.54
N MET A 216 -11.78 -17.84 -12.26
CA MET A 216 -10.75 -17.84 -13.31
C MET A 216 -10.62 -19.21 -13.97
N VAL A 217 -10.75 -20.31 -13.22
CA VAL A 217 -10.75 -21.68 -13.75
C VAL A 217 -11.96 -21.89 -14.67
N ILE A 218 -13.15 -21.50 -14.25
CA ILE A 218 -14.37 -21.57 -15.10
C ILE A 218 -14.18 -20.73 -16.36
N SER A 219 -13.70 -19.50 -16.24
CA SER A 219 -13.44 -18.61 -17.39
C SER A 219 -12.42 -19.21 -18.36
N PHE A 220 -11.35 -19.84 -17.84
CA PHE A 220 -10.35 -20.53 -18.63
C PHE A 220 -10.94 -21.72 -19.43
N PHE A 221 -11.73 -22.58 -18.78
CA PHE A 221 -12.37 -23.71 -19.46
C PHE A 221 -13.36 -23.25 -20.52
N LEU A 222 -14.19 -22.23 -20.24
CA LEU A 222 -15.12 -21.65 -21.21
C LEU A 222 -14.39 -21.02 -22.41
N ALA A 223 -13.27 -20.34 -22.19
CA ALA A 223 -12.46 -19.80 -23.27
C ALA A 223 -11.87 -20.92 -24.13
N ARG A 224 -11.38 -21.98 -23.49
CA ARG A 224 -10.77 -23.13 -24.17
C ARG A 224 -11.76 -23.91 -25.02
N LEU A 225 -13.04 -24.03 -24.63
CA LEU A 225 -14.09 -24.65 -25.42
C LEU A 225 -14.38 -23.92 -26.74
N ARG A 226 -14.03 -22.60 -26.79
CA ARG A 226 -14.20 -21.75 -27.98
C ARG A 226 -12.97 -21.74 -28.89
N GLU A 227 -11.85 -22.29 -28.45
CA GLU A 227 -10.63 -22.33 -29.26
C GLU A 227 -10.74 -23.44 -30.33
N PRO A 228 -10.36 -23.16 -31.59
CA PRO A 228 -10.31 -24.19 -32.63
C PRO A 228 -9.19 -25.20 -32.31
N GLY A 229 -9.38 -26.47 -32.73
CA GLY A 229 -8.62 -27.64 -32.37
C GLY A 229 -7.08 -27.55 -32.49
N ARG A 230 -6.42 -28.71 -32.33
CA ARG A 230 -4.96 -28.91 -32.26
C ARG A 230 -4.20 -28.23 -33.41
N SER A 231 -3.18 -27.41 -33.07
CA SER A 231 -2.18 -26.90 -34.00
C SER A 231 -1.11 -27.98 -34.27
N ARG A 232 -0.41 -27.89 -35.40
CA ARG A 232 0.69 -28.79 -35.77
C ARG A 232 2.06 -28.31 -35.31
N ASP A 233 2.11 -27.21 -34.53
CA ASP A 233 3.36 -26.65 -34.01
C ASP A 233 4.03 -27.61 -33.01
N VAL A 234 5.35 -27.70 -33.10
CA VAL A 234 6.17 -28.38 -32.09
C VAL A 234 6.56 -27.38 -31.04
N PRO A 235 6.21 -27.57 -29.75
CA PRO A 235 6.63 -26.69 -28.69
C PRO A 235 8.13 -26.80 -28.47
N ASP A 236 8.73 -25.67 -28.00
CA ASP A 236 10.14 -25.61 -27.63
C ASP A 236 10.42 -26.55 -26.44
N ALA A 237 11.68 -26.91 -26.21
CA ALA A 237 12.06 -27.75 -25.10
C ALA A 237 11.65 -27.10 -23.76
N SER A 238 11.17 -27.92 -22.82
CA SER A 238 10.66 -27.42 -21.53
C SER A 238 11.71 -26.60 -20.75
N GLY A 239 12.99 -26.97 -20.85
CA GLY A 239 14.11 -26.24 -20.24
C GLY A 239 14.26 -24.83 -20.78
N ASP A 240 14.11 -24.65 -22.10
CA ASP A 240 14.23 -23.33 -22.73
C ASP A 240 13.05 -22.44 -22.34
N ILE A 241 11.83 -22.99 -22.32
CA ILE A 241 10.64 -22.25 -21.88
C ILE A 241 10.80 -21.79 -20.42
N ILE A 242 11.25 -22.67 -19.53
CA ILE A 242 11.49 -22.32 -18.11
C ILE A 242 12.55 -21.25 -17.99
N ARG A 243 13.65 -21.39 -18.76
CA ARG A 243 14.74 -20.40 -18.77
C ARG A 243 14.24 -19.02 -19.23
N ASP A 244 13.42 -18.96 -20.25
CA ASP A 244 12.84 -17.71 -20.76
C ASP A 244 11.87 -17.09 -19.75
N ILE A 245 11.03 -17.91 -19.10
CA ILE A 245 10.15 -17.45 -18.01
C ILE A 245 10.98 -16.84 -16.89
N LEU A 246 12.01 -17.54 -16.39
CA LEU A 246 12.85 -17.07 -15.27
C LEU A 246 13.65 -15.82 -15.64
N ARG A 247 14.18 -15.74 -16.86
CA ARG A 247 14.93 -14.59 -17.37
C ARG A 247 14.10 -13.30 -17.35
N ILE A 248 12.79 -13.41 -17.59
CA ILE A 248 11.87 -12.26 -17.54
C ILE A 248 11.39 -12.03 -16.11
N ALA A 249 11.01 -13.11 -15.40
CA ALA A 249 10.35 -13.03 -14.11
C ALA A 249 11.29 -12.56 -12.99
N ILE A 250 12.52 -13.08 -12.92
CA ILE A 250 13.44 -12.78 -11.80
C ILE A 250 13.72 -11.29 -11.63
N PRO A 251 14.13 -10.52 -12.68
CA PRO A 251 14.38 -9.08 -12.52
C PRO A 251 13.13 -8.31 -12.06
N ILE A 252 11.96 -8.65 -12.59
CA ILE A 252 10.70 -7.99 -12.24
C ILE A 252 10.32 -8.31 -10.79
N THR A 253 10.46 -9.59 -10.38
CA THR A 253 10.17 -10.01 -9.01
C THR A 253 11.10 -9.33 -8.01
N LEU A 254 12.41 -9.32 -8.24
CA LEU A 254 13.37 -8.65 -7.37
C LEU A 254 13.04 -7.17 -7.19
N SER A 255 12.77 -6.46 -8.29
CA SER A 255 12.43 -5.04 -8.20
C SER A 255 11.12 -4.77 -7.46
N SER A 256 10.11 -5.60 -7.69
CA SER A 256 8.80 -5.44 -7.03
C SER A 256 8.86 -5.81 -5.54
N SER A 257 9.68 -6.80 -5.18
CA SER A 257 9.82 -7.27 -3.78
C SER A 257 10.53 -6.27 -2.88
N MET A 258 11.40 -5.41 -3.44
CA MET A 258 12.15 -4.42 -2.65
C MET A 258 11.23 -3.50 -1.83
N VAL A 259 10.13 -3.02 -2.42
CA VAL A 259 9.16 -2.16 -1.72
C VAL A 259 8.51 -2.90 -0.56
N GLY A 260 8.10 -4.15 -0.78
CA GLY A 260 7.50 -4.99 0.25
C GLY A 260 8.49 -5.29 1.39
N ILE A 261 9.73 -5.65 1.06
CA ILE A 261 10.78 -5.93 2.03
C ILE A 261 11.06 -4.69 2.89
N VAL A 262 11.20 -3.51 2.28
CA VAL A 262 11.38 -2.24 3.02
C VAL A 262 10.19 -1.99 3.96
N THR A 263 8.97 -2.29 3.54
CA THR A 263 7.77 -2.11 4.38
C THR A 263 7.78 -3.06 5.58
N VAL A 264 8.17 -4.33 5.41
CA VAL A 264 8.30 -5.29 6.52
C VAL A 264 9.38 -4.86 7.50
N ILE A 265 10.58 -4.50 7.00
CA ILE A 265 11.67 -4.00 7.84
C ILE A 265 11.22 -2.77 8.62
N ASP A 266 10.55 -1.83 7.96
CA ASP A 266 10.05 -0.60 8.58
C ASP A 266 9.04 -0.88 9.70
N SER A 267 8.05 -1.76 9.45
CA SER A 267 7.04 -2.13 10.45
C SER A 267 7.66 -2.80 11.68
N SER A 268 8.58 -3.75 11.45
CA SER A 268 9.31 -4.44 12.50
C SER A 268 10.18 -3.46 13.30
N LEU A 269 10.92 -2.59 12.59
CA LEU A 269 11.83 -1.62 13.20
C LEU A 269 11.07 -0.61 14.08
N VAL A 270 9.94 -0.07 13.60
CA VAL A 270 9.15 0.91 14.37
C VAL A 270 8.66 0.26 15.66
N GLN A 271 8.11 -0.96 15.61
CA GLN A 271 7.63 -1.65 16.81
C GLN A 271 8.77 -2.01 17.77
N GLY A 272 9.87 -2.54 17.25
CA GLY A 272 11.04 -2.89 18.08
C GLY A 272 11.68 -1.67 18.75
N GLN A 273 11.82 -0.54 18.03
CA GLN A 273 12.36 0.69 18.62
C GLN A 273 11.42 1.32 19.66
N VAL A 274 10.10 1.22 19.45
CA VAL A 274 9.11 1.65 20.46
C VAL A 274 9.24 0.79 21.72
N GLN A 275 9.31 -0.53 21.60
CA GLN A 275 9.50 -1.43 22.76
C GLN A 275 10.79 -1.12 23.50
N LYS A 276 11.88 -0.91 22.75
CA LYS A 276 13.18 -0.53 23.32
C LYS A 276 13.10 0.81 24.06
N ALA A 277 12.50 1.83 23.45
CA ALA A 277 12.35 3.15 24.06
C ALA A 277 11.53 3.10 25.35
N LEU A 278 10.44 2.32 25.37
CA LEU A 278 9.58 2.15 26.54
C LEU A 278 10.31 1.45 27.70
N LEU A 279 11.20 0.49 27.42
CA LEU A 279 11.95 -0.23 28.44
C LEU A 279 13.15 0.58 28.96
N GLU A 280 13.94 1.15 28.04
CA GLU A 280 15.23 1.76 28.36
C GLU A 280 15.13 3.26 28.75
N ASN A 281 14.06 3.94 28.36
CA ASN A 281 13.88 5.39 28.53
C ASN A 281 12.51 5.74 29.11
N PRO A 282 12.32 5.74 30.45
CA PRO A 282 11.04 6.10 31.08
C PRO A 282 10.50 7.47 30.72
N ALA A 283 11.37 8.44 30.33
CA ALA A 283 10.94 9.76 29.85
C ALA A 283 10.03 9.68 28.58
N CYS A 284 10.10 8.58 27.82
CA CYS A 284 9.22 8.32 26.68
C CYS A 284 7.75 8.11 27.11
N TRP A 285 7.49 7.72 28.35
CA TRP A 285 6.14 7.46 28.86
C TRP A 285 5.30 8.73 28.91
N GLU A 286 5.93 9.89 29.18
CA GLU A 286 5.24 11.18 29.20
C GLU A 286 4.48 11.48 27.90
N LEU A 287 4.99 10.97 26.75
CA LEU A 287 4.35 11.14 25.45
C LEU A 287 2.99 10.42 25.33
N TYR A 288 2.78 9.38 26.14
CA TYR A 288 1.66 8.47 25.99
C TYR A 288 0.78 8.35 27.24
N GLN A 289 1.16 8.99 28.35
CA GLN A 289 0.47 8.90 29.64
C GLN A 289 -1.00 9.34 29.62
N SER A 290 -1.40 10.12 28.59
CA SER A 290 -2.80 10.57 28.44
C SER A 290 -3.75 9.46 28.01
N PHE A 291 -3.24 8.34 27.48
CA PHE A 291 -4.06 7.22 26.96
C PHE A 291 -3.47 5.83 27.18
N VAL A 292 -2.28 5.73 27.79
CA VAL A 292 -1.66 4.46 28.19
C VAL A 292 -1.45 4.50 29.70
N ASP A 293 -1.97 3.48 30.40
CA ASP A 293 -1.63 3.26 31.81
C ASP A 293 -0.30 2.51 31.87
N PHE A 294 0.70 3.14 32.48
CA PHE A 294 2.04 2.58 32.65
C PHE A 294 2.26 1.83 33.96
N ALA A 295 1.30 1.85 34.90
CA ALA A 295 1.45 1.15 36.16
C ALA A 295 1.72 -0.36 36.01
N PRO A 296 1.08 -1.09 35.07
CA PRO A 296 1.42 -2.49 34.81
C PRO A 296 2.84 -2.68 34.24
N LEU A 297 3.30 -1.75 33.42
CA LEU A 297 4.64 -1.78 32.84
C LEU A 297 5.70 -1.52 33.90
N GLU A 298 5.51 -0.50 34.74
CA GLU A 298 6.41 -0.16 35.83
C GLU A 298 6.57 -1.30 36.84
N SER A 299 5.46 -1.93 37.22
CA SER A 299 5.48 -3.09 38.11
C SER A 299 6.18 -4.29 37.47
N ALA A 300 5.96 -4.56 36.19
CA ALA A 300 6.60 -5.64 35.46
C ALA A 300 8.12 -5.41 35.30
N ILE A 301 8.54 -4.16 35.04
CA ILE A 301 9.97 -3.79 34.95
C ILE A 301 10.64 -3.98 36.32
N SER A 302 10.01 -3.53 37.40
CA SER A 302 10.55 -3.65 38.76
C SER A 302 10.70 -5.11 39.17
N ALA A 303 9.65 -5.91 38.96
CA ALA A 303 9.68 -7.34 39.27
C ALA A 303 10.76 -8.09 38.45
N TRP A 304 10.90 -7.76 37.16
CA TRP A 304 11.92 -8.40 36.32
C TRP A 304 13.33 -7.98 36.73
N LYS A 305 13.57 -6.69 37.06
CA LYS A 305 14.88 -6.20 37.50
C LYS A 305 15.36 -6.87 38.79
N GLU A 306 14.48 -7.15 39.74
CA GLU A 306 14.80 -7.85 40.98
C GLU A 306 15.27 -9.31 40.74
N LEU A 307 14.85 -9.90 39.62
CA LEU A 307 15.20 -11.28 39.25
C LEU A 307 16.47 -11.38 38.39
N LEU A 308 17.04 -10.24 37.94
CA LEU A 308 18.28 -10.21 37.19
C LEU A 308 19.48 -10.48 38.14
N THR A 309 20.45 -11.22 37.63
CA THR A 309 21.76 -11.40 38.33
C THR A 309 22.48 -10.07 38.46
N GLU A 310 23.12 -9.86 39.61
CA GLU A 310 23.95 -8.65 39.87
C GLU A 310 24.89 -8.35 38.68
N GLY A 311 24.87 -7.12 38.21
CA GLY A 311 25.67 -6.67 37.07
C GLY A 311 25.07 -6.85 35.69
N THR A 312 23.86 -7.48 35.55
CA THR A 312 23.18 -7.60 34.25
C THR A 312 22.41 -6.33 33.96
N ALA A 313 22.75 -5.66 32.84
CA ALA A 313 22.00 -4.49 32.39
C ALA A 313 20.60 -4.88 31.91
N ALA A 314 19.59 -4.17 32.38
CA ALA A 314 18.18 -4.35 31.96
C ALA A 314 17.95 -3.73 30.57
N THR A 315 18.39 -4.45 29.54
CA THR A 315 18.28 -4.02 28.13
C THR A 315 17.26 -4.87 27.38
N MET A 316 16.76 -4.33 26.26
CA MET A 316 15.84 -5.07 25.39
C MET A 316 16.45 -6.38 24.86
N ALA A 317 17.77 -6.43 24.63
CA ALA A 317 18.46 -7.64 24.19
C ALA A 317 18.44 -8.76 25.25
N VAL A 318 18.60 -8.43 26.54
CA VAL A 318 18.51 -9.40 27.64
C VAL A 318 17.08 -9.88 27.82
N LEU A 319 16.13 -8.94 27.76
CA LEU A 319 14.70 -9.27 27.86
C LEU A 319 14.22 -10.21 26.75
N SER A 320 14.56 -9.90 25.50
CA SER A 320 14.16 -10.73 24.36
C SER A 320 14.77 -12.13 24.44
N ALA A 321 16.05 -12.26 24.79
CA ALA A 321 16.69 -13.56 24.94
C ALA A 321 16.05 -14.42 26.06
N GLN A 322 15.69 -13.81 27.18
CA GLN A 322 15.01 -14.52 28.26
C GLN A 322 13.56 -14.87 27.91
N ALA A 323 12.84 -14.01 27.20
CA ALA A 323 11.47 -14.27 26.73
C ALA A 323 11.45 -15.39 25.67
N GLU A 324 12.40 -15.42 24.75
CA GLU A 324 12.55 -16.51 23.78
C GLU A 324 12.87 -17.84 24.48
N ALA A 325 13.77 -17.83 25.47
CA ALA A 325 14.08 -19.02 26.27
C ALA A 325 12.83 -19.50 27.05
N ALA A 326 12.02 -18.59 27.58
CA ALA A 326 10.76 -18.91 28.24
C ALA A 326 9.74 -19.53 27.28
N GLN A 327 9.61 -19.00 26.09
CA GLN A 327 8.72 -19.56 25.06
C GLN A 327 9.18 -20.96 24.61
N ALA A 328 10.49 -21.16 24.46
CA ALA A 328 11.06 -22.46 24.12
C ALA A 328 10.81 -23.49 25.24
N ALA A 329 10.94 -23.09 26.51
CA ALA A 329 10.66 -23.92 27.66
C ALA A 329 9.18 -24.33 27.72
N LEU A 330 8.26 -23.39 27.48
CA LEU A 330 6.82 -23.66 27.38
C LEU A 330 6.50 -24.65 26.24
N ALA A 331 7.11 -24.47 25.08
CA ALA A 331 6.95 -25.38 23.94
C ALA A 331 7.47 -26.79 24.22
N ALA A 332 8.53 -26.91 25.04
CA ALA A 332 9.08 -28.18 25.49
C ALA A 332 8.33 -28.80 26.69
N GLY A 333 7.33 -28.12 27.24
CA GLY A 333 6.57 -28.55 28.41
C GLY A 333 7.39 -28.51 29.72
N THR A 334 8.45 -27.73 29.79
CA THR A 334 9.31 -27.54 30.97
C THR A 334 8.83 -26.37 31.80
N ALA A 335 8.98 -26.48 33.14
CA ALA A 335 8.63 -25.38 34.04
C ALA A 335 9.52 -24.17 33.80
N LEU A 336 8.95 -22.97 33.84
CA LEU A 336 9.68 -21.72 33.72
C LEU A 336 10.47 -21.43 35.00
N THR A 337 11.62 -20.81 34.86
CA THR A 337 12.32 -20.19 35.97
C THR A 337 11.72 -18.83 36.29
N ALA A 338 11.82 -18.34 37.53
CA ALA A 338 11.29 -17.04 37.94
C ALA A 338 11.76 -15.88 37.04
N PRO A 339 13.05 -15.78 36.62
CA PRO A 339 13.49 -14.77 35.64
C PRO A 339 12.80 -14.90 34.27
N GLN A 340 12.52 -16.13 33.82
CA GLN A 340 11.83 -16.37 32.55
C GLN A 340 10.36 -15.96 32.61
N GLU A 341 9.67 -16.23 33.74
CA GLU A 341 8.28 -15.78 33.94
C GLU A 341 8.20 -14.25 33.97
N GLY A 342 9.09 -13.59 34.73
CA GLY A 342 9.16 -12.14 34.80
C GLY A 342 9.48 -11.51 33.42
N ALA A 343 10.42 -12.08 32.70
CA ALA A 343 10.76 -11.60 31.34
C ALA A 343 9.60 -11.78 30.36
N LEU A 344 8.90 -12.91 30.40
CA LEU A 344 7.74 -13.17 29.53
C LEU A 344 6.58 -12.20 29.83
N ALA A 345 6.29 -11.95 31.11
CA ALA A 345 5.26 -11.01 31.54
C ALA A 345 5.58 -9.57 31.09
N LEU A 346 6.83 -9.14 31.29
CA LEU A 346 7.29 -7.83 30.84
C LEU A 346 7.26 -7.69 29.30
N HIS A 347 7.74 -8.70 28.59
CA HIS A 347 7.73 -8.71 27.12
C HIS A 347 6.32 -8.62 26.58
N THR A 348 5.36 -9.38 27.10
CA THR A 348 3.96 -9.32 26.67
C THR A 348 3.31 -7.97 26.95
N THR A 349 3.67 -7.32 28.06
CA THR A 349 3.18 -5.96 28.40
C THR A 349 3.72 -4.92 27.42
N LEU A 350 5.03 -4.93 27.13
CA LEU A 350 5.68 -4.05 26.15
C LEU A 350 5.08 -4.25 24.75
N GLU A 351 4.90 -5.52 24.35
CA GLU A 351 4.30 -5.87 23.06
C GLU A 351 2.86 -5.33 22.96
N SER A 352 2.05 -5.46 24.01
CA SER A 352 0.67 -4.94 24.04
C SER A 352 0.61 -3.43 23.84
N ILE A 353 1.48 -2.67 24.53
CA ILE A 353 1.57 -1.22 24.38
C ILE A 353 2.06 -0.87 22.96
N SER A 354 3.12 -1.51 22.49
CA SER A 354 3.67 -1.29 21.15
C SER A 354 2.64 -1.57 20.04
N ARG A 355 1.85 -2.64 20.16
CA ARG A 355 0.73 -2.96 19.24
C ARG A 355 -0.32 -1.87 19.23
N THR A 356 -0.67 -1.32 20.41
CA THR A 356 -1.63 -0.22 20.51
C THR A 356 -1.11 1.03 19.79
N LEU A 357 0.14 1.40 20.02
CA LEU A 357 0.78 2.56 19.38
C LEU A 357 0.90 2.36 17.86
N TYR A 358 1.40 1.21 17.42
CA TYR A 358 1.56 0.89 16.01
C TYR A 358 0.21 0.77 15.28
N GLY A 359 -0.82 0.23 15.92
CA GLY A 359 -2.17 0.14 15.36
C GLY A 359 -2.79 1.51 15.07
N ASN A 360 -2.57 2.49 15.95
CA ASN A 360 -2.97 3.88 15.72
C ASN A 360 -2.19 4.49 14.53
N TYR A 361 -0.87 4.30 14.47
CA TYR A 361 -0.04 4.71 13.35
C TYR A 361 -0.49 4.06 12.03
N SER A 362 -0.78 2.77 12.04
CA SER A 362 -1.27 2.02 10.89
C SER A 362 -2.65 2.50 10.40
N SER A 363 -3.50 2.98 11.32
CA SER A 363 -4.77 3.62 10.96
C SER A 363 -4.55 4.95 10.25
N ALA A 364 -3.59 5.76 10.71
CA ALA A 364 -3.17 6.98 10.02
C ALA A 364 -2.60 6.68 8.63
N LEU A 365 -1.78 5.62 8.49
CA LEU A 365 -1.28 5.15 7.20
C LEU A 365 -2.39 4.71 6.24
N THR A 366 -3.50 4.20 6.75
CA THR A 366 -4.66 3.83 5.92
C THR A 366 -5.23 5.06 5.21
N ILE A 367 -5.39 6.19 5.92
CA ILE A 367 -5.86 7.45 5.33
C ILE A 367 -4.79 8.05 4.40
N TYR A 368 -3.53 8.08 4.84
CA TYR A 368 -2.39 8.53 4.05
C TYR A 368 -2.29 7.84 2.67
N ASN A 369 -2.68 6.58 2.57
CA ASN A 369 -2.64 5.82 1.33
C ASN A 369 -3.80 6.14 0.35
N LEU A 370 -4.82 6.91 0.73
CA LEU A 370 -5.94 7.25 -0.16
C LEU A 370 -5.50 8.16 -1.32
N PRO A 371 -4.78 9.27 -1.10
CA PRO A 371 -4.24 10.08 -2.18
C PRO A 371 -3.35 9.30 -3.15
N THR A 372 -2.49 8.39 -2.65
CA THR A 372 -1.61 7.57 -3.50
C THR A 372 -2.40 6.64 -4.41
N ALA A 373 -3.55 6.14 -3.93
CA ALA A 373 -4.45 5.32 -4.73
C ALA A 373 -5.02 6.09 -5.94
N LEU A 374 -5.37 7.37 -5.76
CA LEU A 374 -5.83 8.24 -6.86
C LEU A 374 -4.70 8.50 -7.86
N MET A 375 -3.48 8.73 -7.39
CA MET A 375 -2.34 8.99 -8.26
C MET A 375 -1.99 7.81 -9.17
N THR A 376 -2.23 6.57 -8.75
CA THR A 376 -2.02 5.39 -9.62
C THR A 376 -2.85 5.44 -10.91
N ALA A 377 -4.02 6.05 -10.91
CA ALA A 377 -4.81 6.23 -12.13
C ALA A 377 -4.11 7.15 -13.14
N ILE A 378 -3.45 8.20 -12.66
CA ILE A 378 -2.67 9.11 -13.49
C ILE A 378 -1.43 8.38 -14.04
N THR A 379 -0.71 7.64 -13.18
CA THR A 379 0.52 6.92 -13.58
C THR A 379 0.26 5.91 -14.69
N ILE A 380 -0.86 5.18 -14.63
CA ILE A 380 -1.26 4.20 -15.66
C ILE A 380 -1.45 4.88 -17.03
N SER A 381 -1.95 6.12 -17.06
CA SER A 381 -2.19 6.84 -18.32
C SER A 381 -0.94 7.54 -18.87
N VAL A 382 -0.02 7.95 -18.02
CA VAL A 382 1.21 8.67 -18.40
C VAL A 382 2.14 7.79 -19.21
N ILE A 383 2.36 6.55 -18.78
CA ILE A 383 3.31 5.62 -19.44
C ILE A 383 2.99 5.44 -20.93
N PRO A 384 1.79 5.00 -21.35
CA PRO A 384 1.50 4.76 -22.76
C PRO A 384 1.45 6.06 -23.57
N THR A 385 1.01 7.17 -22.96
CA THR A 385 0.90 8.45 -23.65
C THR A 385 2.29 9.01 -23.99
N VAL A 386 3.21 9.03 -23.04
CA VAL A 386 4.60 9.49 -23.24
C VAL A 386 5.35 8.55 -24.18
N SER A 387 5.29 7.24 -23.96
CA SER A 387 5.96 6.24 -24.82
C SER A 387 5.43 6.28 -26.25
N GLY A 388 4.12 6.47 -26.42
CA GLY A 388 3.51 6.62 -27.75
C GLY A 388 3.96 7.88 -28.49
N ALA A 389 4.16 9.00 -27.78
CA ALA A 389 4.74 10.22 -28.38
C ALA A 389 6.21 9.99 -28.78
N LEU A 390 7.01 9.32 -27.94
CA LEU A 390 8.40 8.98 -28.23
C LEU A 390 8.52 8.04 -29.43
N ALA A 391 7.66 7.05 -29.55
CA ALA A 391 7.63 6.12 -30.69
C ALA A 391 7.35 6.85 -32.01
N ARG A 392 6.55 7.93 -31.97
CA ARG A 392 6.30 8.81 -33.12
C ARG A 392 7.40 9.85 -33.35
N ARG A 393 8.50 9.79 -32.59
CA ARG A 393 9.61 10.77 -32.60
C ARG A 393 9.18 12.21 -32.20
N ASP A 394 8.00 12.37 -31.59
CA ASP A 394 7.54 13.65 -31.07
C ASP A 394 8.06 13.89 -29.64
N ARG A 395 9.35 14.25 -29.56
CA ARG A 395 10.01 14.57 -28.27
C ARG A 395 9.39 15.80 -27.59
N ARG A 396 8.82 16.74 -28.39
CA ARG A 396 8.17 17.94 -27.84
C ARG A 396 6.83 17.59 -27.21
N GLY A 397 6.04 16.73 -27.85
CA GLY A 397 4.79 16.20 -27.32
C GLY A 397 5.02 15.38 -26.04
N ALA A 398 6.00 14.48 -26.03
CA ALA A 398 6.37 13.71 -24.85
C ALA A 398 6.74 14.60 -23.65
N SER A 399 7.55 15.66 -23.89
CA SER A 399 7.92 16.61 -22.82
C SER A 399 6.73 17.43 -22.31
N ARG A 400 5.77 17.81 -23.19
CA ARG A 400 4.53 18.50 -22.79
C ARG A 400 3.66 17.60 -21.91
N VAL A 401 3.46 16.36 -22.32
CA VAL A 401 2.67 15.38 -21.53
C VAL A 401 3.30 15.16 -20.16
N ALA A 402 4.63 15.00 -20.08
CA ALA A 402 5.33 14.84 -18.81
C ALA A 402 5.16 16.08 -17.90
N ALA A 403 5.27 17.29 -18.45
CA ALA A 403 5.08 18.54 -17.69
C ALA A 403 3.63 18.71 -17.21
N SER A 404 2.65 18.37 -18.04
CA SER A 404 1.23 18.39 -17.68
C SER A 404 0.90 17.35 -16.61
N ALA A 405 1.45 16.15 -16.71
CA ALA A 405 1.26 15.11 -15.70
C ALA A 405 1.78 15.57 -14.32
N LEU A 406 2.97 16.16 -14.26
CA LEU A 406 3.51 16.72 -13.02
C LEU A 406 2.63 17.85 -12.47
N ARG A 407 2.11 18.73 -13.33
CA ARG A 407 1.24 19.83 -12.92
C ARG A 407 -0.10 19.35 -12.38
N ILE A 408 -0.75 18.42 -13.08
CA ILE A 408 -2.03 17.82 -12.63
C ILE A 408 -1.82 17.10 -11.32
N THR A 409 -0.72 16.36 -11.17
CA THR A 409 -0.39 15.69 -9.90
C THR A 409 -0.17 16.69 -8.78
N ALA A 410 0.57 17.77 -9.02
CA ALA A 410 0.77 18.82 -8.02
C ALA A 410 -0.56 19.48 -7.59
N LEU A 411 -1.44 19.77 -8.56
CA LEU A 411 -2.78 20.33 -8.31
C LEU A 411 -3.68 19.42 -7.47
N LEU A 412 -3.44 18.13 -7.45
CA LEU A 412 -4.18 17.17 -6.61
C LEU A 412 -3.43 16.85 -5.31
N ALA A 413 -2.12 16.64 -5.37
CA ALA A 413 -1.32 16.22 -4.22
C ALA A 413 -1.23 17.29 -3.12
N PHE A 414 -0.99 18.56 -3.50
CA PHE A 414 -0.86 19.63 -2.51
C PHE A 414 -2.13 19.85 -1.67
N PRO A 415 -3.35 20.01 -2.24
CA PRO A 415 -4.54 20.18 -1.42
C PRO A 415 -4.87 18.96 -0.57
N MET A 416 -4.63 17.73 -1.08
CA MET A 416 -4.82 16.53 -0.28
C MET A 416 -3.84 16.47 0.89
N GLY A 417 -2.54 16.72 0.65
CA GLY A 417 -1.53 16.70 1.70
C GLY A 417 -1.73 17.80 2.75
N VAL A 418 -2.01 19.04 2.34
CA VAL A 418 -2.30 20.14 3.24
C VAL A 418 -3.61 19.91 3.99
N GLY A 419 -4.64 19.35 3.34
CA GLY A 419 -5.89 18.98 3.99
C GLY A 419 -5.69 17.95 5.10
N LEU A 420 -4.90 16.91 4.86
CA LEU A 420 -4.52 15.92 5.87
C LEU A 420 -3.65 16.53 6.99
N PHE A 421 -2.76 17.45 6.65
CA PHE A 421 -1.92 18.14 7.63
C PHE A 421 -2.77 18.98 8.60
N VAL A 422 -3.74 19.73 8.08
CA VAL A 422 -4.54 20.67 8.87
C VAL A 422 -5.69 19.97 9.62
N LEU A 423 -6.37 19.03 8.96
CA LEU A 423 -7.54 18.34 9.49
C LEU A 423 -7.25 16.90 9.96
N GLY A 424 -5.99 16.54 10.23
CA GLY A 424 -5.61 15.18 10.58
C GLY A 424 -6.37 14.63 11.79
N THR A 425 -6.35 15.34 12.92
CA THR A 425 -7.06 14.93 14.14
C THR A 425 -8.58 14.85 13.94
N PRO A 426 -9.27 15.86 13.38
CA PRO A 426 -10.69 15.78 13.09
C PRO A 426 -11.08 14.64 12.17
N ILE A 427 -10.25 14.35 11.15
CA ILE A 427 -10.50 13.26 10.21
C ILE A 427 -10.36 11.90 10.90
N VAL A 428 -9.35 11.72 11.77
CA VAL A 428 -9.20 10.48 12.56
C VAL A 428 -10.39 10.28 13.47
N GLN A 429 -10.82 11.31 14.21
CA GLN A 429 -12.01 11.24 15.07
C GLN A 429 -13.28 10.88 14.31
N LEU A 430 -13.41 11.35 13.07
CA LEU A 430 -14.57 11.07 12.23
C LEU A 430 -14.55 9.62 11.69
N LEU A 431 -13.41 9.17 11.19
CA LEU A 431 -13.31 7.88 10.50
C LEU A 431 -13.02 6.71 11.44
N PHE A 432 -12.29 6.97 12.52
CA PHE A 432 -11.82 5.95 13.47
C PHE A 432 -12.15 6.34 14.93
N PRO A 433 -13.43 6.35 15.33
CA PRO A 433 -13.83 6.75 16.68
C PRO A 433 -13.29 5.84 17.81
N LYS A 434 -12.83 4.62 17.47
CA LYS A 434 -12.20 3.70 18.44
C LYS A 434 -10.67 3.83 18.51
N MET A 435 -10.07 4.67 17.68
CA MET A 435 -8.65 4.94 17.72
C MET A 435 -8.36 6.14 18.61
N GLU A 436 -7.17 6.16 19.20
CA GLU A 436 -6.72 7.30 19.98
C GLU A 436 -6.39 8.48 19.09
N SER A 437 -7.27 9.45 19.06
CA SER A 437 -7.15 10.61 18.16
C SER A 437 -6.02 11.56 18.56
N SER A 438 -5.66 11.60 19.84
CA SER A 438 -4.52 12.37 20.36
C SER A 438 -3.19 11.83 19.84
N LEU A 439 -3.13 10.53 19.48
CA LEU A 439 -1.98 9.89 18.89
C LEU A 439 -2.08 9.85 17.36
N ALA A 440 -3.15 9.26 16.83
CA ALA A 440 -3.27 9.03 15.38
C ALA A 440 -3.47 10.33 14.57
N GLY A 441 -4.04 11.37 15.18
CA GLY A 441 -4.24 12.67 14.55
C GLY A 441 -2.93 13.38 14.18
N PRO A 442 -2.03 13.68 15.11
CA PRO A 442 -0.72 14.26 14.82
C PRO A 442 0.13 13.39 13.86
N LEU A 443 0.05 12.04 13.98
CA LEU A 443 0.71 11.13 13.04
C LEU A 443 0.17 11.33 11.62
N LEU A 444 -1.16 11.41 11.44
CA LEU A 444 -1.77 11.67 10.15
C LEU A 444 -1.42 13.06 9.61
N SER A 445 -1.41 14.08 10.47
CA SER A 445 -1.02 15.44 10.09
C SER A 445 0.40 15.44 9.51
N THR A 446 1.35 14.84 10.20
CA THR A 446 2.75 14.74 9.73
C THR A 446 2.85 13.91 8.44
N LEU A 447 2.11 12.80 8.32
CA LEU A 447 2.02 11.99 7.09
C LEU A 447 1.40 12.78 5.93
N GLY A 448 0.55 13.78 6.19
CA GLY A 448 0.00 14.68 5.17
C GLY A 448 1.09 15.35 4.33
N LEU A 449 2.21 15.74 4.95
CA LEU A 449 3.36 16.30 4.23
C LEU A 449 4.03 15.23 3.34
N ALA A 450 4.21 14.01 3.85
CA ALA A 450 4.76 12.90 3.09
C ALA A 450 3.87 12.51 1.88
N THR A 451 2.55 12.72 2.00
CA THR A 451 1.58 12.48 0.91
C THR A 451 1.92 13.25 -0.36
N VAL A 452 2.33 14.52 -0.22
CA VAL A 452 2.72 15.34 -1.38
C VAL A 452 3.91 14.72 -2.10
N PHE A 453 4.93 14.34 -1.34
CA PHE A 453 6.17 13.78 -1.91
C PHE A 453 5.92 12.43 -2.59
N VAL A 454 5.21 11.52 -1.97
CA VAL A 454 4.93 10.20 -2.55
C VAL A 454 4.05 10.30 -3.80
N CYS A 455 3.04 11.17 -3.81
CA CYS A 455 2.18 11.37 -4.98
C CYS A 455 2.98 11.90 -6.18
N LEU A 456 3.85 12.87 -5.98
CA LEU A 456 4.71 13.41 -7.02
C LEU A 456 5.75 12.39 -7.50
N MET A 457 6.38 11.66 -6.58
CA MET A 457 7.34 10.58 -6.87
C MET A 457 6.72 9.51 -7.77
N LEU A 458 5.49 9.06 -7.49
CA LEU A 458 4.81 8.04 -8.30
C LEU A 458 4.70 8.45 -9.78
N VAL A 459 4.39 9.72 -10.05
CA VAL A 459 4.29 10.23 -11.43
C VAL A 459 5.66 10.44 -12.03
N CYS A 460 6.66 10.91 -11.28
CA CYS A 460 8.04 11.00 -11.72
C CYS A 460 8.58 9.62 -12.18
N ASN A 461 8.34 8.58 -11.37
CA ASN A 461 8.69 7.20 -11.69
C ASN A 461 8.05 6.75 -13.02
N SER A 462 6.76 7.07 -13.23
CA SER A 462 6.07 6.74 -14.48
C SER A 462 6.66 7.46 -15.70
N ILE A 463 7.08 8.71 -15.54
CA ILE A 463 7.74 9.47 -16.58
C ILE A 463 9.09 8.81 -16.92
N LEU A 464 9.93 8.50 -15.94
CA LEU A 464 11.23 7.85 -16.15
C LEU A 464 11.07 6.48 -16.84
N GLN A 465 10.10 5.68 -16.41
CA GLN A 465 9.78 4.39 -17.03
C GLN A 465 9.34 4.57 -18.49
N ALA A 466 8.51 5.57 -18.79
CA ALA A 466 8.06 5.87 -20.14
C ALA A 466 9.20 6.30 -21.09
N TYR A 467 10.24 6.93 -20.56
CA TYR A 467 11.47 7.24 -21.29
C TYR A 467 12.45 6.06 -21.40
N GLY A 468 12.10 4.88 -20.86
CA GLY A 468 12.90 3.65 -20.95
C GLY A 468 13.82 3.39 -19.74
N PHE A 469 13.84 4.26 -18.75
CA PHE A 469 14.68 4.12 -17.55
C PHE A 469 13.95 3.37 -16.44
N VAL A 470 13.67 2.09 -16.65
CA VAL A 470 12.89 1.27 -15.70
C VAL A 470 13.65 1.01 -14.40
N ASN A 471 14.97 0.89 -14.45
CA ASN A 471 15.79 0.53 -13.28
C ASN A 471 16.13 1.73 -12.37
N LEU A 472 16.09 2.96 -12.88
CA LEU A 472 16.44 4.15 -12.10
C LEU A 472 15.49 4.38 -10.90
N PRO A 473 14.15 4.31 -11.05
CA PRO A 473 13.23 4.42 -9.93
C PRO A 473 13.48 3.38 -8.84
N ILE A 474 13.93 2.18 -9.21
CA ILE A 474 14.23 1.10 -8.25
C ILE A 474 15.44 1.51 -7.40
N LEU A 475 16.52 1.97 -8.04
CA LEU A 475 17.71 2.44 -7.34
C LEU A 475 17.39 3.62 -6.40
N VAL A 476 16.61 4.58 -6.88
CA VAL A 476 16.16 5.73 -6.08
C VAL A 476 15.35 5.26 -4.87
N MET A 477 14.46 4.28 -5.04
CA MET A 477 13.66 3.73 -3.95
C MET A 477 14.49 2.94 -2.93
N VAL A 478 15.53 2.22 -3.36
CA VAL A 478 16.48 1.55 -2.44
C VAL A 478 17.22 2.57 -1.58
N LEU A 479 17.67 3.67 -2.17
CA LEU A 479 18.34 4.75 -1.43
C LEU A 479 17.36 5.43 -0.44
N GLY A 480 16.16 5.74 -0.88
CA GLY A 480 15.11 6.30 -0.04
C GLY A 480 14.69 5.36 1.10
N GLY A 481 14.53 4.08 0.79
CA GLY A 481 14.23 3.04 1.78
C GLY A 481 15.33 2.87 2.83
N GLY A 482 16.60 2.89 2.41
CA GLY A 482 17.75 2.89 3.32
C GLY A 482 17.74 4.12 4.26
N LEU A 483 17.47 5.31 3.72
CA LEU A 483 17.34 6.52 4.53
C LEU A 483 16.15 6.43 5.51
N LYS A 484 15.03 5.83 5.10
CA LYS A 484 13.87 5.62 5.98
C LYS A 484 14.21 4.70 7.15
N ILE A 485 14.87 3.57 6.86
CA ILE A 485 15.33 2.62 7.89
C ILE A 485 16.27 3.32 8.88
N PHE A 486 17.28 4.04 8.36
CA PHE A 486 18.21 4.79 9.20
C PHE A 486 17.51 5.85 10.07
N THR A 487 16.56 6.60 9.49
CA THR A 487 15.80 7.63 10.21
C THR A 487 14.93 7.00 11.31
N ASN A 488 14.17 5.95 11.00
CA ASN A 488 13.27 5.33 11.96
C ASN A 488 14.05 4.63 13.08
N TYR A 489 15.21 4.03 12.77
CA TYR A 489 16.10 3.43 13.78
C TYR A 489 16.55 4.45 14.83
N ASN A 490 16.90 5.68 14.41
CA ASN A 490 17.42 6.70 15.32
C ASN A 490 16.28 7.53 15.94
N VAL A 491 15.31 8.00 15.15
CA VAL A 491 14.33 8.99 15.59
C VAL A 491 13.23 8.34 16.45
N VAL A 492 12.79 7.13 16.13
CA VAL A 492 11.76 6.42 16.94
C VAL A 492 12.33 6.01 18.31
N ALA A 493 13.64 5.76 18.39
CA ALA A 493 14.31 5.46 19.66
C ALA A 493 14.49 6.69 20.58
N MET A 494 14.31 7.93 20.05
CA MET A 494 14.47 9.16 20.86
C MET A 494 13.33 9.29 21.87
N PRO A 495 13.62 9.54 23.17
CA PRO A 495 12.57 9.67 24.19
C PRO A 495 11.54 10.75 23.92
N GLN A 496 11.95 11.86 23.27
CA GLN A 496 11.08 13.00 22.96
C GLN A 496 10.17 12.77 21.74
N MET A 497 10.50 11.80 20.89
CA MET A 497 9.80 11.56 19.62
C MET A 497 8.99 10.26 19.63
N GLY A 498 9.57 9.17 20.07
CA GLY A 498 8.90 7.87 20.08
C GLY A 498 8.27 7.55 18.72
N ILE A 499 7.04 7.03 18.73
CA ILE A 499 6.32 6.68 17.50
C ILE A 499 6.00 7.89 16.60
N TYR A 500 5.97 9.11 17.15
CA TYR A 500 5.79 10.34 16.36
C TYR A 500 6.95 10.59 15.39
N GLY A 501 8.08 9.92 15.60
CA GLY A 501 9.22 9.95 14.68
C GLY A 501 9.01 9.12 13.41
N ALA A 502 8.11 8.14 13.39
CA ALA A 502 7.91 7.26 12.25
C ALA A 502 7.48 7.98 10.95
N PRO A 503 6.58 9.00 10.98
CA PRO A 503 6.29 9.80 9.80
C PRO A 503 7.48 10.57 9.22
N ALA A 504 8.48 10.95 10.03
CA ALA A 504 9.67 11.64 9.56
C ALA A 504 10.47 10.75 8.58
N GLY A 505 10.55 9.44 8.85
CA GLY A 505 11.13 8.48 7.92
C GLY A 505 10.43 8.48 6.56
N ASN A 506 9.11 8.59 6.51
CA ASN A 506 8.35 8.70 5.26
C ASN A 506 8.65 10.02 4.52
N ILE A 507 8.70 11.15 5.24
CA ILE A 507 9.00 12.47 4.67
C ILE A 507 10.38 12.47 4.02
N LEU A 508 11.40 11.99 4.74
CA LEU A 508 12.77 11.98 4.25
C LEU A 508 12.96 11.00 3.10
N CYS A 509 12.38 9.80 3.19
CA CYS A 509 12.42 8.79 2.12
C CYS A 509 11.83 9.35 0.83
N PHE A 510 10.56 9.75 0.85
CA PHE A 510 9.87 10.18 -0.36
C PHE A 510 10.32 11.57 -0.82
N GLY A 511 10.79 12.42 0.08
CA GLY A 511 11.42 13.70 -0.24
C GLY A 511 12.72 13.51 -1.02
N LEU A 512 13.60 12.61 -0.55
CA LEU A 512 14.83 12.24 -1.26
C LEU A 512 14.52 11.59 -2.62
N CYS A 513 13.58 10.64 -2.66
CA CYS A 513 13.18 10.00 -3.91
C CYS A 513 12.67 11.04 -4.91
N LEU A 514 11.77 11.92 -4.52
CA LEU A 514 11.26 12.98 -5.38
C LEU A 514 12.37 13.89 -5.90
N LEU A 515 13.29 14.32 -5.03
CA LEU A 515 14.43 15.16 -5.42
C LEU A 515 15.28 14.48 -6.48
N LEU A 516 15.66 13.22 -6.25
CA LEU A 516 16.48 12.45 -7.18
C LEU A 516 15.74 12.22 -8.51
N ASP A 517 14.45 11.89 -8.48
CA ASP A 517 13.62 11.70 -9.65
C ASP A 517 13.50 12.98 -10.48
N LEU A 518 13.30 14.15 -9.86
CA LEU A 518 13.26 15.45 -10.56
C LEU A 518 14.61 15.80 -11.20
N LEU A 519 15.72 15.49 -10.51
CA LEU A 519 17.06 15.64 -11.07
C LEU A 519 17.27 14.74 -12.30
N LEU A 520 16.85 13.47 -12.21
CA LEU A 520 16.92 12.52 -13.32
C LEU A 520 16.03 12.96 -14.49
N ILE A 521 14.78 13.37 -14.24
CA ILE A 521 13.88 13.91 -15.26
C ILE A 521 14.50 15.14 -15.94
N SER A 522 15.16 16.01 -15.18
CA SER A 522 15.82 17.19 -15.75
C SER A 522 16.97 16.87 -16.73
N ARG A 523 17.55 15.66 -16.61
CA ARG A 523 18.61 15.16 -17.52
C ARG A 523 18.04 14.37 -18.70
N VAL A 524 16.95 13.63 -18.46
CA VAL A 524 16.36 12.69 -19.44
C VAL A 524 15.39 13.39 -20.38
N VAL A 525 14.58 14.35 -19.89
CA VAL A 525 13.56 15.02 -20.68
C VAL A 525 14.18 16.18 -21.47
N PRO A 526 14.09 16.20 -22.81
CA PRO A 526 14.76 17.20 -23.66
C PRO A 526 14.36 18.65 -23.36
N ARG A 527 13.09 18.89 -23.01
CA ARG A 527 12.62 20.20 -22.52
C ARG A 527 12.25 20.06 -21.05
N ARG A 528 13.11 20.58 -20.20
CA ARG A 528 12.91 20.56 -18.73
C ARG A 528 11.60 21.23 -18.36
N PRO A 529 10.75 20.59 -17.54
CA PRO A 529 9.60 21.25 -16.93
C PRO A 529 10.08 22.46 -16.10
N ARG A 530 9.33 23.55 -16.10
CA ARG A 530 9.58 24.67 -15.18
C ARG A 530 9.02 24.30 -13.81
N TYR A 531 9.83 23.70 -12.95
CA TYR A 531 9.37 23.15 -11.66
C TYR A 531 8.76 24.20 -10.73
N LEU A 532 9.39 25.39 -10.66
CA LEU A 532 8.92 26.44 -9.73
C LEU A 532 7.45 26.84 -9.96
N PRO A 533 7.00 27.22 -11.16
CA PRO A 533 5.59 27.57 -11.35
C PRO A 533 4.65 26.35 -11.29
N VAL A 534 5.15 25.13 -11.54
CA VAL A 534 4.38 23.88 -11.44
C VAL A 534 4.05 23.54 -10.00
N PHE A 535 4.96 23.82 -9.06
CA PHE A 535 4.76 23.51 -7.65
C PHE A 535 4.29 24.71 -6.81
N LEU A 536 4.79 25.92 -7.09
CA LEU A 536 4.52 27.09 -6.25
C LEU A 536 3.05 27.53 -6.31
N LYS A 537 2.42 27.53 -7.49
CA LYS A 537 1.02 27.92 -7.63
C LYS A 537 0.05 26.97 -6.89
N PRO A 538 0.13 25.62 -7.06
CA PRO A 538 -0.67 24.70 -6.26
C PRO A 538 -0.36 24.78 -4.76
N PHE A 539 0.90 24.97 -4.37
CA PHE A 539 1.30 25.10 -2.98
C PHE A 539 0.66 26.33 -2.32
N THR A 540 0.77 27.51 -2.93
CA THR A 540 0.16 28.75 -2.38
C THR A 540 -1.35 28.66 -2.30
N ALA A 541 -2.02 28.10 -3.34
CA ALA A 541 -3.46 27.87 -3.31
C ALA A 541 -3.85 26.90 -2.18
N SER A 542 -3.08 25.84 -1.97
CA SER A 542 -3.34 24.85 -0.93
C SER A 542 -3.05 25.38 0.47
N ALA A 543 -2.04 26.24 0.65
CA ALA A 543 -1.75 26.86 1.93
C ALA A 543 -2.91 27.78 2.39
N ILE A 544 -3.43 28.61 1.47
CA ILE A 544 -4.59 29.47 1.76
C ILE A 544 -5.84 28.61 2.01
N MET A 545 -6.06 27.55 1.22
CA MET A 545 -7.12 26.58 1.43
C MET A 545 -7.02 25.93 2.82
N GLY A 546 -5.81 25.53 3.24
CA GLY A 546 -5.56 24.94 4.55
C GLY A 546 -5.88 25.91 5.68
N ALA A 547 -5.47 27.17 5.57
CA ALA A 547 -5.80 28.21 6.54
C ALA A 547 -7.32 28.44 6.63
N ALA A 548 -8.03 28.45 5.50
CA ALA A 548 -9.50 28.52 5.48
C ALA A 548 -10.16 27.31 6.15
N ALA A 549 -9.67 26.09 5.85
CA ALA A 549 -10.16 24.87 6.48
C ALA A 549 -9.98 24.87 7.99
N TRP A 550 -8.80 25.30 8.46
CA TRP A 550 -8.49 25.42 9.88
C TRP A 550 -9.43 26.43 10.58
N ALA A 551 -9.62 27.60 9.97
CA ALA A 551 -10.48 28.64 10.52
C ALA A 551 -11.96 28.18 10.59
N VAL A 552 -12.48 27.56 9.52
CA VAL A 552 -13.86 27.06 9.48
C VAL A 552 -14.07 25.95 10.50
N TYR A 553 -13.14 24.99 10.59
CA TYR A 553 -13.22 23.94 11.60
C TYR A 553 -13.13 24.49 13.01
N GLY A 554 -12.19 25.41 13.28
CA GLY A 554 -12.02 26.04 14.58
C GLY A 554 -13.21 26.88 15.02
N LEU A 555 -13.87 27.60 14.11
CA LEU A 555 -15.12 28.31 14.37
C LEU A 555 -16.29 27.35 14.61
N GLY A 556 -16.43 26.35 13.72
CA GLY A 556 -17.50 25.35 13.83
C GLY A 556 -17.41 24.53 15.12
N SER A 557 -16.20 24.10 15.50
CA SER A 557 -15.98 23.37 16.74
C SER A 557 -16.35 24.17 17.99
N LYS A 558 -16.04 25.47 18.04
CA LYS A 558 -16.43 26.37 19.13
C LYS A 558 -17.95 26.59 19.21
N LEU A 559 -18.62 26.65 18.08
CA LEU A 559 -20.08 26.88 18.02
C LEU A 559 -20.90 25.62 18.36
N LEU A 560 -20.39 24.43 18.03
CA LEU A 560 -21.08 23.16 18.21
C LEU A 560 -20.60 22.37 19.44
N SER A 561 -19.56 22.84 20.14
CA SER A 561 -19.15 22.23 21.40
C SER A 561 -20.14 22.61 22.51
N SER A 562 -20.67 21.60 23.22
CA SER A 562 -21.52 21.78 24.40
C SER A 562 -20.73 21.48 25.66
N ALA A 563 -20.90 22.29 26.70
CA ALA A 563 -20.40 21.94 28.02
C ALA A 563 -21.22 20.78 28.58
N PRO A 564 -20.58 19.70 29.08
CA PRO A 564 -21.30 18.61 29.74
C PRO A 564 -21.97 19.13 31.03
N GLU A 565 -23.13 18.57 31.39
CA GLU A 565 -23.93 18.92 32.57
C GLU A 565 -23.20 18.83 33.93
N GLY A 566 -21.91 18.43 33.92
CA GLY A 566 -21.04 18.29 35.11
C GLY A 566 -19.87 19.29 35.20
N GLY A 567 -19.83 20.37 34.38
CA GLY A 567 -18.79 21.43 34.49
C GLY A 567 -17.42 21.07 33.92
N GLY A 568 -17.31 20.04 33.08
CA GLY A 568 -16.09 19.65 32.36
C GLY A 568 -15.82 20.51 31.12
N PRO A 569 -14.65 20.37 30.48
CA PRO A 569 -14.34 21.07 29.24
C PRO A 569 -15.35 20.73 28.15
N ALA A 570 -15.72 21.71 27.33
CA ALA A 570 -16.68 21.58 26.25
C ALA A 570 -16.21 20.49 25.25
N VAL A 571 -17.03 19.47 25.04
CA VAL A 571 -16.73 18.34 24.15
C VAL A 571 -17.57 18.43 22.88
N LEU A 572 -16.95 18.21 21.75
CA LEU A 572 -17.63 18.16 20.46
C LEU A 572 -18.21 16.76 20.24
N SER A 573 -19.52 16.67 19.99
CA SER A 573 -20.16 15.39 19.69
C SER A 573 -19.64 14.82 18.35
N THR A 574 -19.73 13.49 18.17
CA THR A 574 -19.33 12.84 16.89
C THR A 574 -20.06 13.43 15.69
N THR A 575 -21.35 13.72 15.84
CA THR A 575 -22.15 14.37 14.79
C THR A 575 -21.69 15.82 14.57
N GLY A 576 -21.41 16.57 15.63
CA GLY A 576 -20.85 17.92 15.55
C GLY A 576 -19.51 17.94 14.83
N ASN A 577 -18.60 17.01 15.17
CA ASN A 577 -17.33 16.86 14.46
C ASN A 577 -17.52 16.54 12.98
N ALA A 578 -18.46 15.64 12.64
CA ALA A 578 -18.76 15.31 11.25
C ALA A 578 -19.22 16.53 10.44
N ILE A 579 -20.13 17.35 11.01
CA ILE A 579 -20.61 18.59 10.37
C ILE A 579 -19.45 19.57 10.18
N CYS A 580 -18.62 19.79 11.21
CA CYS A 580 -17.47 20.69 11.14
C CYS A 580 -16.44 20.25 10.11
N VAL A 581 -16.09 18.95 10.07
CA VAL A 581 -15.11 18.40 9.13
C VAL A 581 -15.62 18.51 7.69
N LEU A 582 -16.86 18.05 7.43
CA LEU A 582 -17.44 18.10 6.10
C LEU A 582 -17.66 19.54 5.62
N GLY A 583 -18.09 20.45 6.52
CA GLY A 583 -18.19 21.87 6.24
C GLY A 583 -16.83 22.50 5.92
N ALA A 584 -15.81 22.20 6.71
CA ALA A 584 -14.44 22.68 6.46
C ALA A 584 -13.88 22.18 5.13
N ILE A 585 -14.10 20.90 4.79
CA ILE A 585 -13.70 20.32 3.50
C ILE A 585 -14.45 20.98 2.35
N GLY A 586 -15.76 21.21 2.48
CA GLY A 586 -16.57 21.89 1.46
C GLY A 586 -16.09 23.31 1.15
N VAL A 587 -15.85 24.11 2.20
CA VAL A 587 -15.31 25.48 2.06
C VAL A 587 -13.88 25.43 1.50
N ALA A 588 -13.04 24.53 2.00
CA ALA A 588 -11.68 24.34 1.49
C ALA A 588 -11.66 24.04 -0.01
N MET A 589 -12.50 23.13 -0.49
CA MET A 589 -12.62 22.83 -1.91
C MET A 589 -13.05 24.04 -2.74
N ALA A 590 -14.04 24.80 -2.25
CA ALA A 590 -14.51 26.00 -2.94
C ALA A 590 -13.39 27.06 -3.04
N VAL A 591 -12.71 27.35 -1.93
CA VAL A 591 -11.56 28.28 -1.88
C VAL A 591 -10.45 27.81 -2.81
N TYR A 592 -10.11 26.51 -2.79
CA TYR A 592 -9.06 25.96 -3.63
C TYR A 592 -9.38 26.13 -5.13
N LEU A 593 -10.60 25.78 -5.56
CA LEU A 593 -11.03 25.92 -6.95
C LEU A 593 -10.98 27.36 -7.43
N VAL A 594 -11.43 28.31 -6.60
CA VAL A 594 -11.36 29.75 -6.91
C VAL A 594 -9.90 30.19 -7.07
N LEU A 595 -9.00 29.78 -6.15
CA LEU A 595 -7.59 30.15 -6.22
C LEU A 595 -6.85 29.52 -7.41
N VAL A 596 -7.15 28.27 -7.74
CA VAL A 596 -6.59 27.58 -8.92
C VAL A 596 -6.98 28.32 -10.21
N ALA A 597 -8.24 28.79 -10.29
CA ALA A 597 -8.71 29.59 -11.41
C ALA A 597 -8.06 30.98 -11.43
N ALA A 598 -8.00 31.68 -10.31
CA ALA A 598 -7.41 33.03 -10.17
C ALA A 598 -5.90 33.04 -10.50
N LEU A 599 -5.16 32.05 -9.99
CA LEU A 599 -3.71 31.91 -10.24
C LEU A 599 -3.39 31.33 -11.63
N ARG A 600 -4.41 30.99 -12.41
CA ARG A 600 -4.25 30.29 -13.71
C ARG A 600 -3.26 29.13 -13.56
N ALA A 601 -3.51 28.28 -12.57
CA ALA A 601 -2.64 27.14 -12.26
C ALA A 601 -2.80 25.97 -13.25
N ILE A 602 -3.93 25.93 -13.98
CA ILE A 602 -4.24 24.95 -15.04
C ILE A 602 -4.00 25.62 -16.40
N SER A 603 -3.38 24.88 -17.33
CA SER A 603 -3.22 25.31 -18.73
C SER A 603 -4.22 24.61 -19.66
N ARG A 604 -4.42 25.17 -20.87
CA ARG A 604 -5.24 24.49 -21.90
C ARG A 604 -4.70 23.10 -22.27
N ASP A 605 -3.38 22.96 -22.29
CA ASP A 605 -2.73 21.67 -22.58
C ASP A 605 -3.07 20.60 -21.52
N ASP A 606 -3.25 21.00 -20.26
CA ASP A 606 -3.61 20.08 -19.18
C ASP A 606 -5.06 19.60 -19.32
N LEU A 607 -5.95 20.51 -19.69
CA LEU A 607 -7.36 20.20 -19.91
C LEU A 607 -7.57 19.29 -21.13
N ALA A 608 -6.74 19.43 -22.17
CA ALA A 608 -6.79 18.56 -23.35
C ALA A 608 -6.47 17.08 -23.03
N LEU A 609 -5.77 16.81 -21.92
CA LEU A 609 -5.46 15.46 -21.44
C LEU A 609 -6.54 14.88 -20.51
N MET A 610 -7.51 15.70 -20.07
CA MET A 610 -8.59 15.27 -19.17
C MET A 610 -9.86 14.89 -19.95
N PRO A 611 -10.58 13.84 -19.53
CA PRO A 611 -11.89 13.54 -20.11
C PRO A 611 -12.85 14.71 -19.87
N LYS A 612 -13.49 15.22 -20.95
CA LYS A 612 -14.35 16.41 -20.96
C LYS A 612 -13.62 17.75 -20.71
N GLY A 613 -12.30 17.81 -20.92
CA GLY A 613 -11.47 19.00 -20.69
C GLY A 613 -11.97 20.26 -21.44
N ASP A 614 -12.54 20.12 -22.63
CA ASP A 614 -13.10 21.25 -23.39
C ASP A 614 -14.30 21.94 -22.68
N LYS A 615 -15.11 21.19 -21.90
CA LYS A 615 -16.17 21.79 -21.10
C LYS A 615 -15.60 22.55 -19.90
N LEU A 616 -14.57 22.00 -19.28
CA LEU A 616 -13.86 22.65 -18.17
C LEU A 616 -13.12 23.91 -18.63
N ALA A 617 -12.48 23.88 -19.83
CA ALA A 617 -11.82 25.03 -20.40
C ALA A 617 -12.76 26.22 -20.61
N ARG A 618 -13.99 25.96 -21.11
CA ARG A 618 -15.03 26.99 -21.24
C ARG A 618 -15.49 27.54 -19.91
N LEU A 619 -15.65 26.68 -18.88
CA LEU A 619 -16.06 27.09 -17.52
C LEU A 619 -15.01 27.98 -16.85
N LEU A 620 -13.72 27.64 -17.04
CA LEU A 620 -12.58 28.38 -16.45
C LEU A 620 -12.14 29.59 -17.31
N ARG A 621 -12.81 29.89 -18.43
CA ARG A 621 -12.45 30.96 -19.38
C ARG A 621 -10.98 30.95 -19.82
N LEU A 622 -10.43 29.74 -20.04
CA LEU A 622 -9.07 29.51 -20.49
C LEU A 622 -8.98 29.33 -22.01
#